data_173583b4df561d1f526b6756cb294788
#
_entry.id   173583b4df561d1f526b6756cb294788
#
_cell.length_a   1.000
_cell.length_b   1.000
_cell.length_c   1.000
_cell.angle_alpha   90.00
_cell.angle_beta   90.00
_cell.angle_gamma   90.00
#
_symmetry.space_group_name_H-M   'P 1'
#
loop_
_entity.id
_entity.type
_entity.pdbx_description
1 polymer ?
#
loop_
_entity_poly.entity_id
_entity_poly.type
_entity_poly.pdbx_seq_one_letter_code
_entity_poly.pdbx_strand_id
1 'polypeptide(L)'
;LTAAYAAYHLSLDGKPAPAIDNLTGDQRFFLAFGQDWRSKIRDAALRQRIATDVHAPAQFRAQTVRNIDAWYAAFDVKADEKLYLAPDQRVKIW
;
A
#
# COMPACT_ATOMS: atom_id res chain seq x y z
N LEU A 1 5.69 5.58 0.40
CA LEU A 1 4.35 5.35 0.94
C LEU A 1 4.16 6.04 2.29
N THR A 2 4.99 5.77 3.31
CA THR A 2 4.84 6.33 4.67
C THR A 2 4.84 7.87 4.68
N ALA A 3 5.80 8.50 4.02
CA ALA A 3 5.86 9.96 3.92
C ALA A 3 4.65 10.55 3.19
N ALA A 4 4.16 9.89 2.13
CA ALA A 4 2.95 10.32 1.43
C ALA A 4 1.71 10.21 2.31
N TYR A 5 1.59 9.13 3.10
CA TYR A 5 0.50 8.97 4.07
C TYR A 5 0.53 10.05 5.15
N ALA A 6 1.71 10.33 5.70
CA ALA A 6 1.88 11.42 6.67
C ALA A 6 1.51 12.79 6.08
N ALA A 7 1.97 13.09 4.86
CA ALA A 7 1.63 14.33 4.16
C ALA A 7 0.12 14.44 3.89
N TYR A 8 -0.54 13.33 3.53
CA TYR A 8 -1.98 13.29 3.39
C TYR A 8 -2.69 13.70 4.69
N HIS A 9 -2.30 13.12 5.83
CA HIS A 9 -2.90 13.47 7.12
C HIS A 9 -2.62 14.92 7.53
N LEU A 10 -1.42 15.43 7.27
CA LEU A 10 -1.10 16.84 7.49
C LEU A 10 -1.99 17.77 6.66
N SER A 11 -2.32 17.40 5.42
CA SER A 11 -3.18 18.20 4.55
C SER A 11 -4.63 18.29 5.03
N LEU A 12 -5.05 17.38 5.90
CA LEU A 12 -6.40 17.41 6.50
C LEU A 12 -6.53 18.40 7.66
N ASP A 13 -5.43 18.98 8.14
CA ASP A 13 -5.43 19.98 9.23
C ASP A 13 -6.20 19.49 10.47
N GLY A 14 -5.98 18.24 10.87
CA GLY A 14 -6.64 17.61 12.02
C GLY A 14 -8.12 17.27 11.82
N LYS A 15 -8.67 17.49 10.61
CA LYS A 15 -10.08 17.18 10.30
C LYS A 15 -10.18 15.79 9.66
N PRO A 16 -11.24 15.02 9.94
CA PRO A 16 -11.45 13.75 9.24
C PRO A 16 -11.79 14.01 7.77
N ALA A 17 -11.19 13.23 6.87
CA ALA A 17 -11.60 13.23 5.47
C ALA A 17 -13.04 12.68 5.35
N PRO A 18 -13.91 13.28 4.50
CA PRO A 18 -15.26 12.77 4.30
C PRO A 18 -15.22 11.36 3.70
N ALA A 19 -16.19 10.53 4.10
CA ALA A 19 -16.40 9.26 3.41
C ALA A 19 -16.99 9.53 2.02
N ILE A 20 -16.48 8.81 1.00
CA ILE A 20 -16.97 8.86 -0.38
C ILE A 20 -17.20 7.42 -0.82
N ASP A 21 -18.35 7.11 -1.38
CA ASP A 21 -18.73 5.75 -1.79
C ASP A 21 -18.54 4.70 -0.68
N ASN A 22 -18.90 5.07 0.56
CA ASN A 22 -18.70 4.27 1.77
C ASN A 22 -17.24 3.93 2.10
N LEU A 23 -16.27 4.61 1.49
CA LEU A 23 -14.85 4.46 1.77
C LEU A 23 -14.34 5.63 2.63
N THR A 24 -13.62 5.31 3.69
CA THR A 24 -12.93 6.32 4.49
C THR A 24 -11.79 6.98 3.69
N GLY A 25 -11.28 8.10 4.18
CA GLY A 25 -10.11 8.75 3.57
C GLY A 25 -8.89 7.82 3.48
N ASP A 26 -8.61 7.07 4.55
CA ASP A 26 -7.49 6.13 4.60
C ASP A 26 -7.68 4.96 3.62
N GLN A 27 -8.89 4.39 3.55
CA GLN A 27 -9.19 3.35 2.56
C GLN A 27 -8.97 3.86 1.14
N ARG A 28 -9.45 5.06 0.80
CA ARG A 28 -9.21 5.65 -0.52
C ARG A 28 -7.73 5.89 -0.81
N PHE A 29 -6.97 6.37 0.19
CA PHE A 29 -5.53 6.58 0.05
C PHE A 29 -4.81 5.28 -0.33
N PHE A 30 -5.04 4.20 0.42
CA PHE A 30 -4.38 2.92 0.15
C PHE A 30 -4.88 2.25 -1.14
N LEU A 31 -6.16 2.41 -1.50
CA LEU A 31 -6.69 1.92 -2.78
C LEU A 31 -6.05 2.67 -3.97
N ALA A 32 -5.91 3.99 -3.88
CA ALA A 32 -5.23 4.79 -4.90
C ALA A 32 -3.77 4.33 -5.07
N PHE A 33 -3.05 4.14 -3.97
CA PHE A 33 -1.70 3.59 -4.01
C PHE A 33 -1.63 2.21 -4.70
N GLY A 34 -2.57 1.31 -4.40
CA GLY A 34 -2.65 0.01 -5.07
C GLY A 34 -2.95 0.14 -6.57
N GLN A 35 -3.78 1.10 -6.97
CA GLN A 35 -4.11 1.37 -8.37
C GLN A 35 -2.90 1.88 -9.17
N ASP A 36 -2.02 2.68 -8.57
CA ASP A 36 -0.79 3.17 -9.21
C ASP A 36 0.13 2.01 -9.65
N TRP A 37 0.11 0.90 -8.92
CA TRP A 37 0.90 -0.29 -9.24
C TRP A 37 0.14 -1.34 -10.06
N ARG A 38 -1.11 -1.08 -10.44
CA ARG A 38 -1.90 -2.03 -11.22
C ARG A 38 -1.35 -2.16 -12.64
N SER A 39 -0.75 -3.31 -12.92
CA SER A 39 -0.16 -3.60 -14.24
C SER A 39 -0.37 -5.05 -14.63
N LYS A 40 -0.44 -5.30 -15.94
CA LYS A 40 -0.41 -6.63 -16.53
C LYS A 40 0.77 -6.70 -17.49
N ILE A 41 1.70 -7.60 -17.23
CA ILE A 41 2.92 -7.77 -18.03
C ILE A 41 3.03 -9.21 -18.54
N ARG A 42 3.51 -9.41 -19.75
CA ARG A 42 3.78 -10.75 -20.31
C ARG A 42 4.99 -11.37 -19.62
N ASP A 43 5.01 -12.69 -19.44
CA ASP A 43 6.07 -13.40 -18.72
C ASP A 43 7.47 -13.12 -19.27
N ALA A 44 7.64 -13.10 -20.61
CA ALA A 44 8.93 -12.82 -21.21
C ALA A 44 9.43 -11.38 -20.86
N ALA A 45 8.55 -10.40 -20.90
CA ALA A 45 8.88 -9.03 -20.53
C ALA A 45 9.15 -8.89 -19.02
N LEU A 46 8.42 -9.64 -18.18
CA LEU A 46 8.67 -9.67 -16.74
C LEU A 46 10.05 -10.25 -16.42
N ARG A 47 10.44 -11.36 -17.05
CA ARG A 47 11.77 -11.96 -16.89
C ARG A 47 12.89 -11.01 -17.29
N GLN A 48 12.73 -10.34 -18.44
CA GLN A 48 13.70 -9.33 -18.88
C GLN A 48 13.80 -8.19 -17.87
N ARG A 49 12.66 -7.69 -17.39
CA ARG A 49 12.61 -6.60 -16.40
C ARG A 49 13.30 -6.99 -15.10
N ILE A 50 13.05 -8.19 -14.58
CA ILE A 50 13.72 -8.69 -13.36
C ILE A 50 15.25 -8.76 -13.54
N ALA A 51 15.72 -9.08 -14.75
CA ALA A 51 17.15 -9.17 -15.04
C ALA A 51 17.86 -7.82 -15.22
N THR A 52 17.12 -6.77 -15.58
CA THR A 52 17.72 -5.48 -16.01
C THR A 52 17.29 -4.28 -15.19
N ASP A 53 16.17 -4.35 -14.46
CA ASP A 53 15.62 -3.25 -13.66
C ASP A 53 15.93 -3.48 -12.17
N VAL A 54 16.45 -2.47 -11.51
CA VAL A 54 16.74 -2.49 -10.06
C VAL A 54 15.46 -2.43 -9.21
N HIS A 55 14.31 -2.11 -9.80
CA HIS A 55 13.06 -1.96 -9.09
C HIS A 55 12.30 -3.29 -9.01
N ALA A 56 11.72 -3.55 -7.85
CA ALA A 56 10.82 -4.69 -7.67
C ALA A 56 9.60 -4.61 -8.62
N PRO A 57 9.09 -5.75 -9.11
CA PRO A 57 7.82 -5.79 -9.86
C PRO A 57 6.67 -5.11 -9.12
N ALA A 58 5.72 -4.56 -9.88
CA ALA A 58 4.61 -3.76 -9.37
C ALA A 58 3.82 -4.43 -8.23
N GLN A 59 3.58 -5.75 -8.32
CA GLN A 59 2.87 -6.49 -7.27
C GLN A 59 3.57 -6.45 -5.90
N PHE A 60 4.91 -6.47 -5.88
CA PHE A 60 5.68 -6.38 -4.63
C PHE A 60 5.71 -4.95 -4.10
N ARG A 61 5.72 -3.96 -5.01
CA ARG A 61 5.64 -2.55 -4.63
C ARG A 61 4.29 -2.21 -4.03
N ALA A 62 3.19 -2.70 -4.59
CA ALA A 62 1.86 -2.57 -4.00
C ALA A 62 1.79 -3.19 -2.59
N GLN A 63 2.45 -4.34 -2.37
CA GLN A 63 2.45 -5.04 -1.09
C GLN A 63 3.24 -4.34 0.03
N THR A 64 3.93 -3.24 -0.23
CA THR A 64 4.61 -2.47 0.82
C THR A 64 3.64 -1.93 1.88
N VAL A 65 2.34 -1.83 1.58
CA VAL A 65 1.28 -1.52 2.55
C VAL A 65 1.29 -2.45 3.77
N ARG A 66 1.76 -3.68 3.62
CA ARG A 66 1.86 -4.68 4.70
C ARG A 66 2.77 -4.25 5.85
N ASN A 67 3.60 -3.23 5.65
CA ASN A 67 4.46 -2.66 6.68
C ASN A 67 3.83 -1.47 7.40
N ILE A 68 2.62 -1.03 6.99
CA ILE A 68 1.97 0.17 7.49
C ILE A 68 0.81 -0.19 8.42
N ASP A 69 0.94 0.07 9.71
CA ASP A 69 -0.08 -0.27 10.71
C ASP A 69 -1.46 0.34 10.38
N ALA A 70 -1.47 1.57 9.84
CA ALA A 70 -2.69 2.24 9.42
C ALA A 70 -3.45 1.51 8.30
N TRP A 71 -2.77 0.75 7.42
CA TRP A 71 -3.43 -0.07 6.41
C TRP A 71 -4.24 -1.21 7.05
N TYR A 72 -3.68 -1.86 8.09
CA TYR A 72 -4.40 -2.89 8.84
C TYR A 72 -5.64 -2.31 9.52
N ALA A 73 -5.52 -1.13 10.13
CA ALA A 73 -6.65 -0.44 10.74
C ALA A 73 -7.72 -0.04 9.72
N ALA A 74 -7.32 0.47 8.56
CA ALA A 74 -8.25 0.92 7.51
C ALA A 74 -9.11 -0.21 6.95
N PHE A 75 -8.56 -1.43 6.83
CA PHE A 75 -9.25 -2.57 6.20
C PHE A 75 -9.56 -3.71 7.19
N ASP A 76 -9.29 -3.51 8.48
CA ASP A 76 -9.51 -4.53 9.53
C ASP A 76 -8.87 -5.89 9.18
N VAL A 77 -7.63 -5.87 8.63
CA VAL A 77 -6.93 -7.04 8.13
C VAL A 77 -6.63 -8.04 9.24
N LYS A 78 -7.05 -9.28 9.09
CA LYS A 78 -6.92 -10.35 10.08
C LYS A 78 -5.70 -11.24 9.82
N ALA A 79 -5.27 -11.96 10.87
CA ALA A 79 -4.07 -12.79 10.84
C ALA A 79 -4.12 -13.98 9.87
N ASP A 80 -5.30 -14.42 9.49
CA ASP A 80 -5.53 -15.51 8.53
C ASP A 80 -5.60 -15.03 7.07
N GLU A 81 -5.54 -13.73 6.84
CA GLU A 81 -5.59 -13.18 5.48
C GLU A 81 -4.24 -13.25 4.78
N LYS A 82 -4.26 -13.53 3.48
CA LYS A 82 -3.07 -13.77 2.63
C LYS A 82 -2.01 -12.67 2.69
N LEU A 83 -2.42 -11.40 2.85
CA LEU A 83 -1.51 -10.27 2.89
C LEU A 83 -1.09 -9.88 4.32
N TYR A 84 -1.58 -10.57 5.33
CA TYR A 84 -1.18 -10.28 6.70
C TYR A 84 0.31 -10.50 6.93
N LEU A 85 0.91 -9.61 7.68
CA LEU A 85 2.29 -9.70 8.18
C LEU A 85 2.26 -9.40 9.67
N ALA A 86 2.83 -10.28 10.48
CA ALA A 86 2.85 -10.11 11.93
C ALA A 86 3.60 -8.81 12.33
N PRO A 87 3.20 -8.12 13.39
CA PRO A 87 3.78 -6.82 13.74
C PRO A 87 5.30 -6.80 13.89
N ASP A 88 5.87 -7.88 14.41
CA ASP A 88 7.33 -8.08 14.58
C ASP A 88 8.06 -8.32 13.25
N GLN A 89 7.33 -8.66 12.19
CA GLN A 89 7.87 -8.85 10.83
C GLN A 89 7.73 -7.62 9.95
N ARG A 90 7.03 -6.57 10.42
CA ARG A 90 6.84 -5.34 9.65
C ARG A 90 8.10 -4.50 9.68
N VAL A 91 8.55 -4.08 8.50
CA VAL A 91 9.71 -3.18 8.39
C VAL A 91 9.26 -1.76 8.74
N LYS A 92 9.86 -1.21 9.80
CA LYS A 92 9.65 0.18 10.22
C LYS A 92 10.91 0.98 9.89
N ILE A 93 10.76 1.98 9.04
CA ILE A 93 11.88 2.79 8.55
C ILE A 93 12.02 4.09 9.37
N TRP A 94 10.95 4.55 9.99
CA TRP A 94 10.84 5.72 10.88
C TRP A 94 9.90 5.47 12.05
#